data_40b41d84186630d5e32b9874b45e781d
#
_entry.id   40b41d84186630d5e32b9874b45e781d
#
_cell.length_a   1.000
_cell.length_b   1.000
_cell.length_c   1.000
_cell.angle_alpha   90.00
_cell.angle_beta   90.00
_cell.angle_gamma   90.00
#
_symmetry.space_group_name_H-M   'P 1'
#
loop_
_entity.id
_entity.type
_entity.pdbx_description
1 polymer ?
#
loop_
_entity_poly.entity_id
_entity_poly.type
_entity_poly.pdbx_seq_one_letter_code
_entity_poly.pdbx_strand_id
1 'polypeptide(L)'
;MTSLEGVYWDLDGTIANTELEAHLPAFNNAFYDLGINWNWDANKYIKLLKINGGKNRIAYYAKSNNDDFSEDLIFKIHETKQFHYLDIIKKIALVSKLVFLDL
;
A
#
# COMPACT_ATOMS: atom_id res chain seq x y z
N MET A 1 7.19 -23.71 3.56
CA MET A 1 6.83 -23.64 4.21
C MET A 1 6.77 -23.57 4.32
N THR A 2 7.08 -23.51 3.89
CA THR A 2 6.88 -23.49 4.37
C THR A 2 6.69 -23.38 4.26
N SER A 3 6.91 -23.40 3.98
CA SER A 3 6.49 -23.44 4.38
C SER A 3 6.06 -23.36 4.23
N LEU A 4 6.00 -23.41 3.79
CA LEU A 4 5.31 -23.42 4.08
C LEU A 4 4.81 -23.28 3.99
N GLU A 5 4.84 -23.54 3.71
CA GLU A 5 4.17 -23.38 4.04
C GLU A 5 3.91 -22.86 4.03
N GLY A 6 3.94 -22.78 3.71
CA GLY A 6 3.61 -22.35 4.13
C GLY A 6 3.36 -21.71 3.90
N VAL A 7 3.47 -21.83 3.45
CA VAL A 7 3.11 -21.30 3.71
C VAL A 7 2.67 -20.70 3.55
N TYR A 8 2.71 -20.54 3.19
CA TYR A 8 2.06 -20.15 3.50
C TYR A 8 1.86 -19.66 3.84
N TRP A 9 1.88 -19.78 3.71
CA TRP A 9 1.59 -19.36 4.24
C TRP A 9 1.96 -19.03 4.84
N ASP A 10 2.21 -19.25 5.63
CA ASP A 10 2.65 -18.56 6.53
C ASP A 10 3.49 -17.40 6.23
N LEU A 11 4.19 -17.31 5.63
CA LEU A 11 4.81 -16.35 4.80
C LEU A 11 3.92 -15.15 4.55
N ASP A 12 2.70 -15.44 4.37
CA ASP A 12 1.70 -14.46 4.00
C ASP A 12 1.46 -13.43 5.10
N GLY A 13 1.69 -13.79 6.34
CA GLY A 13 1.50 -12.87 7.44
C GLY A 13 2.42 -11.67 7.37
N THR A 14 3.68 -11.91 7.04
CA THR A 14 4.67 -10.83 6.94
C THR A 14 4.34 -9.89 5.79
N ILE A 15 3.98 -10.45 4.64
CA ILE A 15 3.61 -9.65 3.48
C ILE A 15 2.37 -8.80 3.79
N ALA A 16 1.39 -9.41 4.41
CA ALA A 16 0.15 -8.71 4.75
C ALA A 16 0.41 -7.53 5.68
N ASN A 17 1.30 -7.70 6.65
CA ASN A 17 1.61 -6.61 7.57
C ASN A 17 2.19 -5.41 6.86
N THR A 18 3.18 -5.61 6.01
CA THR A 18 3.81 -4.52 5.28
C THR A 18 2.80 -3.84 4.35
N GLU A 19 2.02 -4.63 3.63
CA GLU A 19 1.07 -4.08 2.68
C GLU A 19 -0.05 -3.31 3.40
N LEU A 20 -0.59 -3.87 4.47
CA LEU A 20 -1.72 -3.25 5.15
C LEU A 20 -1.32 -2.13 6.10
N GLU A 21 -0.10 -2.17 6.63
CA GLU A 21 0.34 -1.18 7.60
C GLU A 21 1.09 -0.01 6.98
N ALA A 22 1.63 -0.19 5.80
CA ALA A 22 2.42 0.85 5.14
C ALA A 22 1.88 1.25 3.78
N HIS A 23 1.74 0.30 2.86
CA HIS A 23 1.32 0.63 1.49
C HIS A 23 -0.12 1.12 1.44
N LEU A 24 -1.03 0.44 2.11
CA LEU A 24 -2.44 0.82 2.06
C LEU A 24 -2.69 2.22 2.62
N PRO A 25 -2.20 2.56 3.83
CA PRO A 25 -2.38 3.92 4.33
C PRO A 25 -1.73 4.96 3.42
N ALA A 26 -0.60 4.62 2.80
CA ALA A 26 0.09 5.55 1.91
C ALA A 26 -0.78 5.87 0.68
N PHE A 27 -1.43 4.87 0.11
CA PHE A 27 -2.36 5.10 -1.00
C PHE A 27 -3.51 6.00 -0.58
N ASN A 28 -4.13 5.71 0.55
CA ASN A 28 -5.28 6.50 1.01
C ASN A 28 -4.88 7.94 1.34
N ASN A 29 -3.70 8.13 1.90
CA ASN A 29 -3.18 9.48 2.16
C ASN A 29 -2.95 10.25 0.87
N ALA A 30 -2.45 9.56 -0.17
CA ALA A 30 -2.24 10.19 -1.47
C ALA A 30 -3.57 10.61 -2.09
N PHE A 31 -4.58 9.76 -2.00
CA PHE A 31 -5.91 10.10 -2.51
C PHE A 31 -6.45 11.34 -1.80
N TYR A 32 -6.32 11.36 -0.49
CA TYR A 32 -6.79 12.49 0.30
C TYR A 32 -6.08 13.79 -0.09
N ASP A 33 -4.76 13.73 -0.20
CA ASP A 33 -3.95 14.91 -0.52
C ASP A 33 -4.31 15.49 -1.90
N LEU A 34 -4.67 14.65 -2.83
CA LEU A 34 -4.97 15.07 -4.19
C LEU A 34 -6.45 15.31 -4.43
N GLY A 35 -7.26 15.23 -3.37
CA GLY A 35 -8.69 15.50 -3.48
C GLY A 35 -9.45 14.40 -4.19
N ILE A 36 -8.92 13.18 -4.19
CA ILE A 36 -9.56 12.04 -4.84
C ILE A 36 -10.45 11.35 -3.82
N ASN A 37 -11.70 11.12 -4.21
CA ASN A 37 -12.70 10.56 -3.30
C ASN A 37 -12.66 9.03 -3.28
N TRP A 38 -11.46 8.49 -3.13
CA TRP A 38 -11.26 7.05 -3.00
C TRP A 38 -10.80 6.73 -1.60
N ASN A 39 -11.25 5.59 -1.09
CA ASN A 39 -10.77 5.08 0.18
C ASN A 39 -10.76 3.57 0.08
N TRP A 40 -9.56 3.00 0.05
CA TRP A 40 -9.40 1.54 -0.06
C TRP A 40 -9.36 0.93 1.34
N ASP A 41 -10.26 -0.01 1.59
CA ASP A 41 -10.20 -0.78 2.82
C ASP A 41 -9.30 -2.01 2.59
N ALA A 42 -9.05 -2.77 3.66
CA ALA A 42 -8.16 -3.91 3.59
C ALA A 42 -8.64 -4.96 2.59
N ASN A 43 -9.93 -5.25 2.58
CA ASN A 43 -10.47 -6.25 1.67
C ASN A 43 -10.30 -5.84 0.20
N LYS A 44 -10.59 -4.58 -0.08
CA LYS A 44 -10.44 -4.06 -1.44
C LYS A 44 -8.97 -4.07 -1.86
N TYR A 45 -8.09 -3.64 -0.97
CA TYR A 45 -6.67 -3.58 -1.26
C TYR A 45 -6.08 -4.97 -1.53
N ILE A 46 -6.48 -5.96 -0.73
CA ILE A 46 -6.01 -7.32 -0.92
C ILE A 46 -6.37 -7.84 -2.31
N LYS A 47 -7.56 -7.53 -2.77
CA LYS A 47 -7.96 -7.92 -4.13
C LYS A 47 -7.11 -7.22 -5.18
N LEU A 48 -6.73 -5.98 -4.93
CA LEU A 48 -5.91 -5.21 -5.87
C LEU A 48 -4.46 -5.70 -5.90
N LEU A 49 -4.03 -6.44 -4.89
CA LEU A 49 -2.67 -6.99 -4.86
C LEU A 49 -2.42 -8.01 -5.96
N LYS A 50 -3.46 -8.53 -6.59
CA LYS A 50 -3.31 -9.39 -7.76
C LYS A 50 -2.69 -8.65 -8.93
N ILE A 51 -2.78 -7.32 -8.93
CA ILE A 51 -2.24 -6.48 -9.98
C ILE A 51 -0.85 -6.03 -9.57
N ASN A 52 0.13 -6.30 -10.40
CA ASN A 52 1.52 -6.00 -10.14
C ASN A 52 1.82 -4.52 -10.37
N GLY A 53 2.39 -3.87 -9.34
CA GLY A 53 2.81 -2.49 -9.45
C GLY A 53 1.75 -1.48 -9.01
N GLY A 54 2.21 -0.47 -8.26
CA GLY A 54 1.30 0.53 -7.69
C GLY A 54 0.56 1.35 -8.72
N LYS A 55 1.27 1.79 -9.77
CA LYS A 55 0.62 2.56 -10.83
C LYS A 55 -0.45 1.75 -11.55
N ASN A 56 -0.16 0.48 -11.77
CA ASN A 56 -1.11 -0.40 -12.45
C ASN A 56 -2.35 -0.63 -11.59
N ARG A 57 -2.19 -0.71 -10.27
CA ARG A 57 -3.33 -0.84 -9.36
C ARG A 57 -4.22 0.39 -9.43
N ILE A 58 -3.60 1.57 -9.44
CA ILE A 58 -4.35 2.82 -9.53
C ILE A 58 -5.11 2.88 -10.85
N ALA A 59 -4.43 2.55 -11.95
CA ALA A 59 -5.05 2.58 -13.27
C ALA A 59 -6.21 1.59 -13.38
N TYR A 60 -6.01 0.39 -12.86
CA TYR A 60 -7.05 -0.63 -12.87
C TYR A 60 -8.27 -0.18 -12.08
N TYR A 61 -8.03 0.36 -10.89
CA TYR A 61 -9.14 0.78 -10.04
C TYR A 61 -9.90 1.95 -10.66
N ALA A 62 -9.18 2.90 -11.25
CA ALA A 62 -9.82 4.02 -11.93
C ALA A 62 -10.74 3.52 -13.04
N LYS A 63 -10.24 2.60 -13.85
CA LYS A 63 -11.01 2.04 -14.95
C LYS A 63 -12.24 1.28 -14.44
N SER A 64 -12.05 0.48 -13.39
CA SER A 64 -13.15 -0.29 -12.79
C SER A 64 -14.21 0.61 -12.19
N ASN A 65 -13.80 1.77 -11.72
CA ASN A 65 -14.69 2.72 -11.05
C ASN A 65 -15.23 3.78 -12.01
N ASN A 66 -14.94 3.63 -13.30
CA ASN A 66 -15.34 4.58 -14.34
C ASN A 66 -14.80 5.98 -14.14
N ASP A 67 -13.64 6.09 -13.53
CA ASP A 67 -12.92 7.36 -13.38
C ASP A 67 -11.93 7.49 -14.53
N ASP A 68 -12.00 8.62 -15.23
CA ASP A 68 -11.15 8.86 -16.39
C ASP A 68 -9.89 9.61 -15.96
N PHE A 69 -8.94 8.89 -15.38
CA PHE A 69 -7.70 9.47 -14.89
C PHE A 69 -6.63 9.42 -15.99
N SER A 70 -5.96 10.55 -16.18
CA SER A 70 -4.86 10.62 -17.14
C SER A 70 -3.64 9.90 -16.57
N GLU A 71 -2.69 9.56 -17.43
CA GLU A 71 -1.43 8.95 -16.99
C GLU A 71 -0.67 9.90 -16.06
N ASP A 72 -0.73 11.20 -16.32
CA ASP A 72 -0.07 12.18 -15.47
C ASP A 72 -0.64 12.17 -14.06
N LEU A 73 -1.96 12.06 -13.94
CA LEU A 73 -2.60 12.01 -12.63
C LEU A 73 -2.22 10.71 -11.91
N ILE A 74 -2.24 9.60 -12.63
CA ILE A 74 -1.86 8.31 -12.05
C ILE A 74 -0.43 8.36 -11.54
N PHE A 75 0.46 8.96 -12.33
CA PHE A 75 1.86 9.11 -11.92
C PHE A 75 1.96 9.96 -10.66
N LYS A 76 1.21 11.05 -10.60
CA LYS A 76 1.23 11.94 -9.45
C LYS A 76 0.69 11.27 -8.19
N ILE A 77 -0.37 10.49 -8.34
CA ILE A 77 -0.91 9.72 -7.22
C ILE A 77 0.15 8.75 -6.70
N HIS A 78 0.82 8.07 -7.60
CA HIS A 78 1.84 7.10 -7.21
C HIS A 78 3.03 7.78 -6.53
N GLU A 79 3.47 8.92 -7.05
CA GLU A 79 4.55 9.68 -6.42
C GLU A 79 4.18 10.12 -5.02
N THR A 80 2.98 10.65 -4.86
CA THR A 80 2.49 11.11 -3.57
C THR A 80 2.39 9.94 -2.60
N LYS A 81 1.92 8.80 -3.08
CA LYS A 81 1.87 7.58 -2.28
C LYS A 81 3.25 7.14 -1.83
N GLN A 82 4.24 7.21 -2.72
CA GLN A 82 5.61 6.81 -2.35
C GLN A 82 6.18 7.72 -1.28
N PHE A 83 5.87 9.00 -1.33
CA PHE A 83 6.27 9.93 -0.29
C PHE A 83 5.69 9.52 1.07
N HIS A 84 4.40 9.24 1.10
CA HIS A 84 3.75 8.80 2.34
C HIS A 84 4.26 7.45 2.81
N TYR A 85 4.52 6.55 1.87
CA TYR A 85 5.05 5.24 2.20
C TYR A 85 6.40 5.34 2.91
N LEU A 86 7.30 6.16 2.38
CA LEU A 86 8.61 6.35 3.00
C LEU A 86 8.48 6.97 4.39
N ASP A 87 7.56 7.89 4.55
CA ASP A 87 7.31 8.51 5.85
C ASP A 87 6.83 7.49 6.88
N ILE A 88 5.89 6.64 6.47
CA ILE A 88 5.35 5.61 7.34
C ILE A 88 6.44 4.59 7.70
N ILE A 89 7.24 4.17 6.73
CA ILE A 89 8.31 3.21 6.96
C ILE A 89 9.35 3.77 7.93
N LYS A 90 9.67 5.05 7.79
CA LYS A 90 10.61 5.70 8.71
C LYS A 90 10.07 5.67 10.15
N LYS A 91 8.79 5.93 10.33
CA LYS A 91 8.18 5.92 11.65
C LYS A 91 8.17 4.53 12.25
N ILE A 92 7.85 3.53 11.45
CA ILE A 92 7.85 2.14 11.90
C ILE A 92 9.26 1.71 12.28
N ALA A 93 10.25 2.04 11.47
CA ALA A 93 11.63 1.69 11.74
C ALA A 93 12.14 2.36 13.00
N LEU A 94 11.75 3.62 13.23
CA LEU A 94 12.17 4.34 14.42
C LEU A 94 11.59 3.71 15.68
N VAL A 95 10.32 3.34 15.66
CA VAL A 95 9.66 2.68 16.78
C VAL A 95 10.33 1.34 17.07
N SER A 96 10.59 0.55 16.04
CA SER A 96 11.27 -0.73 16.18
C SER A 96 12.65 -0.57 16.79
N LYS A 97 13.35 0.45 16.37
CA LYS A 97 14.70 0.74 16.88
C LYS A 97 14.66 1.11 18.36
N LEU A 98 13.68 1.91 18.74
CA LEU A 98 13.52 2.31 20.15
C LEU A 98 13.19 1.11 21.03
N VAL A 99 12.32 0.24 20.56
CA VAL A 99 11.98 -0.98 21.29
C VAL A 99 13.22 -1.87 21.45
N PHE A 100 14.03 -1.96 20.42
CA PHE A 100 15.25 -2.74 20.46
C PHE A 100 16.24 -2.19 21.49
N LEU A 101 16.35 -0.86 21.54
CA LEU A 101 17.26 -0.22 22.47
C LEU A 101 16.85 -0.41 23.93
N ASP A 102 15.56 -0.54 24.16
CA ASP A 102 15.05 -0.74 25.51
C ASP A 102 15.29 -2.15 26.04
N LEU A 103 15.60 -3.06 25.15
CA LEU A 103 15.92 -4.42 25.55
C LEU A 103 17.39 -4.58 25.92
#